data_8b9b26e621d51a4f1cc2aec640197f2c
#
_entry.id   8b9b26e621d51a4f1cc2aec640197f2c
#
_cell.length_a   1.000
_cell.length_b   1.000
_cell.length_c   1.000
_cell.angle_alpha   90.00
_cell.angle_beta   90.00
_cell.angle_gamma   90.00
#
_symmetry.space_group_name_H-M   'P 1'
#
loop_
_entity.id
_entity.type
_entity.pdbx_description
1 polymer ?
#
loop_
_entity_poly.entity_id
_entity_poly.type
_entity_poly.pdbx_seq_one_letter_code
_entity_poly.pdbx_strand_id
1 'polypeptide(L)'
;MKNLIIAIDQSTSATKAMLFNERCEMLRRVNVTHEQYYPRTGWVEHDVEEIYRNVLKGIAELVEEETADNMYSLAITNQRETVVVWNKHTGKPVYNAVVWQCMRGADICNDLKNRGCSEFVQAR
;
A
#
# COMPACT_ATOMS: atom_id res chain seq x y z
N MET A 1 28.28 -9.27 8.16
CA MET A 1 27.68 -9.59 6.83
C MET A 1 26.24 -9.08 6.83
N LYS A 2 25.84 -8.40 5.77
CA LYS A 2 24.45 -7.86 5.64
C LYS A 2 23.54 -8.97 5.12
N ASN A 3 22.78 -9.59 5.98
CA ASN A 3 22.06 -10.81 5.63
C ASN A 3 20.55 -10.69 5.90
N LEU A 4 20.06 -9.51 6.29
CA LEU A 4 18.66 -9.31 6.64
C LEU A 4 17.91 -8.54 5.53
N ILE A 5 16.69 -8.97 5.27
CA ILE A 5 15.79 -8.37 4.27
C ILE A 5 14.50 -7.99 4.98
N ILE A 6 14.06 -6.74 4.79
CA ILE A 6 12.73 -6.30 5.20
C ILE A 6 11.80 -6.42 3.99
N ALA A 7 10.66 -7.07 4.18
CA ALA A 7 9.58 -7.11 3.22
C ALA A 7 8.34 -6.41 3.81
N ILE A 8 7.80 -5.44 3.06
CA ILE A 8 6.57 -4.73 3.42
C ILE A 8 5.45 -5.18 2.49
N ASP A 9 4.40 -5.73 3.08
CA ASP A 9 3.13 -5.97 2.38
C ASP A 9 2.11 -4.91 2.83
N GLN A 10 1.95 -3.88 1.98
CA GLN A 10 0.95 -2.85 2.16
C GLN A 10 -0.37 -3.32 1.55
N SER A 11 -1.16 -4.04 2.32
CA SER A 11 -2.44 -4.59 1.89
C SER A 11 -3.63 -3.66 2.22
N THR A 12 -4.84 -4.05 1.81
CA THR A 12 -6.05 -3.24 1.97
C THR A 12 -6.42 -2.97 3.43
N SER A 13 -6.12 -3.89 4.34
CA SER A 13 -6.54 -3.78 5.75
C SER A 13 -5.40 -3.48 6.73
N ALA A 14 -4.15 -3.67 6.31
CA ALA A 14 -3.00 -3.54 7.19
C ALA A 14 -1.69 -3.39 6.42
N THR A 15 -0.71 -2.80 7.08
CA THR A 15 0.70 -2.90 6.72
C THR A 15 1.31 -4.06 7.48
N LYS A 16 1.91 -5.00 6.77
CA LYS A 16 2.69 -6.09 7.35
C LYS A 16 4.15 -5.87 7.05
N ALA A 17 4.96 -5.76 8.08
CA ALA A 17 6.40 -5.68 7.97
C ALA A 17 7.02 -6.99 8.44
N MET A 18 7.90 -7.56 7.66
CA MET A 18 8.50 -8.88 7.90
C MET A 18 10.01 -8.80 7.76
N LEU A 19 10.73 -9.46 8.65
CA LEU A 19 12.17 -9.59 8.63
C LEU A 19 12.56 -11.01 8.24
N PHE A 20 13.41 -11.14 7.23
CA PHE A 20 13.92 -12.43 6.74
C PHE A 20 15.44 -12.48 6.81
N ASN A 21 15.97 -13.68 7.01
CA ASN A 21 17.38 -13.96 6.83
C ASN A 21 17.71 -14.38 5.38
N GLU A 22 18.99 -14.65 5.10
CA GLU A 22 19.47 -15.09 3.79
C GLU A 22 18.91 -16.43 3.30
N ARG A 23 18.33 -17.23 4.21
CA ARG A 23 17.68 -18.51 3.91
C ARG A 23 16.19 -18.37 3.64
N CYS A 24 15.69 -17.13 3.54
CA CYS A 24 14.27 -16.82 3.43
C CYS A 24 13.42 -17.31 4.63
N GLU A 25 14.04 -17.50 5.79
CA GLU A 25 13.33 -17.80 7.03
C GLU A 25 12.82 -16.50 7.63
N MET A 26 11.52 -16.44 7.95
CA MET A 26 10.91 -15.27 8.58
C MET A 26 11.30 -15.24 10.08
N LEU A 27 12.06 -14.23 10.47
CA LEU A 27 12.54 -14.05 11.85
C LEU A 27 11.54 -13.29 12.72
N ARG A 28 10.94 -12.22 12.17
CA ARG A 28 9.98 -11.36 12.87
C ARG A 28 8.89 -10.89 11.93
N ARG A 29 7.73 -10.55 12.50
CA ARG A 29 6.60 -9.95 11.78
C ARG A 29 5.90 -8.94 12.68
N VAL A 30 5.60 -7.78 12.11
CA VAL A 30 4.78 -6.73 12.69
C VAL A 30 3.56 -6.53 11.80
N ASN A 31 2.39 -6.33 12.38
CA ASN A 31 1.16 -6.07 11.65
C ASN A 31 0.50 -4.81 12.23
N VAL A 32 0.37 -3.77 11.41
CA VAL A 32 -0.24 -2.50 11.79
C VAL A 32 -1.49 -2.29 10.95
N THR A 33 -2.65 -2.35 11.58
CA THR A 33 -3.94 -2.09 10.90
C THR A 33 -4.12 -0.60 10.62
N HIS A 34 -4.90 -0.27 9.60
CA HIS A 34 -5.35 1.08 9.32
C HIS A 34 -6.86 1.11 9.13
N GLU A 35 -7.43 2.29 9.29
CA GLU A 35 -8.86 2.49 9.20
C GLU A 35 -9.32 2.56 7.74
N GLN A 36 -10.52 2.05 7.47
CA GLN A 36 -11.19 2.24 6.19
C GLN A 36 -12.35 3.20 6.38
N TYR A 37 -12.44 4.19 5.49
CA TYR A 37 -13.48 5.21 5.52
C TYR A 37 -14.53 4.94 4.46
N TYR A 38 -15.79 5.09 4.83
CA TYR A 38 -16.95 4.88 3.96
C TYR A 38 -17.80 6.16 3.91
N PRO A 39 -17.34 7.24 3.27
CA PRO A 39 -17.99 8.54 3.33
C PRO A 39 -19.37 8.57 2.67
N ARG A 40 -19.64 7.64 1.74
CA ARG A 40 -20.95 7.45 1.09
C ARG A 40 -21.13 5.97 0.74
N THR A 41 -22.36 5.56 0.48
CA THR A 41 -22.65 4.19 0.00
C THR A 41 -21.83 3.84 -1.23
N GLY A 42 -21.09 2.72 -1.17
CA GLY A 42 -20.21 2.25 -2.24
C GLY A 42 -18.88 2.99 -2.36
N TRP A 43 -18.59 3.97 -1.51
CA TRP A 43 -17.31 4.67 -1.48
C TRP A 43 -16.40 4.07 -0.43
N VAL A 44 -15.13 3.84 -0.80
CA VAL A 44 -14.11 3.31 0.12
C VAL A 44 -12.84 4.14 -0.03
N GLU A 45 -12.32 4.61 1.09
CA GLU A 45 -11.16 5.49 1.16
C GLU A 45 -10.20 5.06 2.28
N HIS A 46 -8.92 5.41 2.11
CA HIS A 46 -7.91 5.31 3.16
C HIS A 46 -7.21 6.66 3.39
N ASP A 47 -6.80 6.92 4.64
CA ASP A 47 -5.88 8.01 4.94
C ASP A 47 -4.46 7.62 4.49
N VAL A 48 -3.92 8.36 3.52
CA VAL A 48 -2.60 8.14 2.94
C VAL A 48 -1.50 8.34 3.97
N GLU A 49 -1.66 9.34 4.83
CA GLU A 49 -0.70 9.67 5.89
C GLU A 49 -0.65 8.57 6.97
N GLU A 50 -1.79 7.98 7.31
CA GLU A 50 -1.86 6.84 8.22
C GLU A 50 -1.12 5.64 7.64
N ILE A 51 -1.36 5.30 6.37
CA ILE A 51 -0.66 4.20 5.69
C ILE A 51 0.86 4.43 5.73
N TYR A 52 1.32 5.63 5.41
CA TYR A 52 2.74 5.97 5.43
C TYR A 52 3.35 5.84 6.84
N ARG A 53 2.67 6.39 7.86
CA ARG A 53 3.09 6.24 9.26
C ARG A 53 3.16 4.78 9.69
N ASN A 54 2.21 3.95 9.26
CA ASN A 54 2.18 2.52 9.59
C ASN A 54 3.34 1.75 8.96
N VAL A 55 3.75 2.11 7.73
CA VAL A 55 4.96 1.55 7.11
C VAL A 55 6.19 1.90 7.94
N LEU A 56 6.38 3.18 8.30
CA LEU A 56 7.52 3.62 9.12
C LEU A 56 7.53 2.95 10.50
N LYS A 57 6.36 2.84 11.14
CA LYS A 57 6.19 2.16 12.41
C LYS A 57 6.58 0.68 12.32
N GLY A 58 6.07 -0.02 11.30
CA GLY A 58 6.39 -1.43 11.09
C GLY A 58 7.89 -1.68 10.87
N ILE A 59 8.55 -0.80 10.11
CA ILE A 59 10.01 -0.86 9.92
C ILE A 59 10.74 -0.61 11.24
N ALA A 60 10.37 0.44 11.98
CA ALA A 60 11.02 0.78 13.24
C ALA A 60 10.93 -0.36 14.26
N GLU A 61 9.76 -1.00 14.38
CA GLU A 61 9.56 -2.13 15.30
C GLU A 61 10.38 -3.38 14.89
N LEU A 62 10.64 -3.57 13.59
CA LEU A 62 11.46 -4.69 13.12
C LEU A 62 12.95 -4.49 13.42
N VAL A 63 13.44 -3.26 13.32
CA VAL A 63 14.88 -2.96 13.46
C VAL A 63 15.28 -2.56 14.88
N GLU A 64 14.36 -2.52 15.82
CA GLU A 64 14.60 -2.08 17.21
C GLU A 64 15.71 -2.89 17.90
N GLU A 65 15.78 -4.20 17.63
CA GLU A 65 16.79 -5.12 18.18
C GLU A 65 17.93 -5.42 17.20
N GLU A 66 17.86 -4.89 15.99
CA GLU A 66 18.82 -5.16 14.93
C GLU A 66 19.60 -3.90 14.56
N THR A 67 20.86 -4.07 14.27
CA THR A 67 21.65 -2.93 13.78
C THR A 67 21.37 -2.68 12.30
N ALA A 68 21.28 -1.43 11.89
CA ALA A 68 21.10 -1.05 10.49
C ALA A 68 22.19 -1.64 9.57
N ASP A 69 23.36 -1.95 10.13
CA ASP A 69 24.49 -2.54 9.41
C ASP A 69 24.20 -3.97 8.90
N ASN A 70 23.21 -4.66 9.49
CA ASN A 70 22.82 -6.02 9.09
C ASN A 70 21.74 -6.02 8.00
N MET A 71 21.16 -4.87 7.64
CA MET A 71 20.15 -4.76 6.59
C MET A 71 20.79 -4.77 5.21
N TYR A 72 20.32 -5.69 4.36
CA TYR A 72 20.74 -5.80 2.98
C TYR A 72 19.82 -5.03 2.02
N SER A 73 18.51 -5.24 2.15
CA SER A 73 17.52 -4.60 1.28
C SER A 73 16.15 -4.47 1.94
N LEU A 74 15.33 -3.62 1.33
CA LEU A 74 13.92 -3.49 1.62
C LEU A 74 13.12 -3.69 0.33
N ALA A 75 12.09 -4.54 0.41
CA ALA A 75 11.14 -4.78 -0.68
C ALA A 75 9.73 -4.37 -0.25
N ILE A 76 8.97 -3.82 -1.19
CA ILE A 76 7.59 -3.37 -0.91
C ILE A 76 6.65 -3.97 -1.96
N THR A 77 5.54 -4.52 -1.50
CA THR A 77 4.36 -4.79 -2.32
C THR A 77 3.17 -3.95 -1.81
N ASN A 78 2.19 -3.72 -2.65
CA ASN A 78 1.10 -2.78 -2.37
C ASN A 78 -0.28 -3.35 -2.71
N GLN A 79 -1.33 -2.71 -2.24
CA GLN A 79 -2.68 -2.92 -2.74
C GLN A 79 -2.79 -2.29 -4.14
N ARG A 80 -2.99 -3.14 -5.15
CA ARG A 80 -3.10 -2.70 -6.54
C ARG A 80 -4.38 -1.87 -6.76
N GLU A 81 -4.35 -1.00 -7.78
CA GLU A 81 -5.51 -0.23 -8.28
C GLU A 81 -6.07 0.79 -7.28
N THR A 82 -5.45 0.93 -6.11
CA THR A 82 -5.75 2.03 -5.19
C THR A 82 -5.03 3.29 -5.66
N VAL A 83 -5.76 4.38 -5.82
CA VAL A 83 -5.25 5.62 -6.40
C VAL A 83 -4.93 6.65 -5.34
N VAL A 84 -3.74 7.21 -5.40
CA VAL A 84 -3.28 8.33 -4.57
C VAL A 84 -2.80 9.46 -5.48
N VAL A 85 -3.25 10.68 -5.21
CA VAL A 85 -2.74 11.90 -5.85
C VAL A 85 -2.13 12.79 -4.78
N TRP A 86 -0.88 13.23 -5.01
CA TRP A 86 -0.17 14.10 -4.06
C TRP A 86 0.55 15.25 -4.76
N ASN A 87 0.81 16.29 -4.01
CA ASN A 87 1.60 17.41 -4.49
C ASN A 87 3.09 17.03 -4.46
N LYS A 88 3.74 16.97 -5.61
CA LYS A 88 5.14 16.55 -5.74
C LYS A 88 6.15 17.44 -5.02
N HIS A 89 5.82 18.71 -4.74
CA HIS A 89 6.72 19.64 -4.07
C HIS A 89 6.61 19.59 -2.54
N THR A 90 5.42 19.28 -2.02
CA THR A 90 5.17 19.24 -0.58
C THR A 90 5.08 17.82 -0.02
N GLY A 91 4.92 16.80 -0.88
CA GLY A 91 4.67 15.42 -0.50
C GLY A 91 3.26 15.18 0.07
N LYS A 92 2.44 16.21 0.19
CA LYS A 92 1.10 16.08 0.81
C LYS A 92 0.08 15.50 -0.16
N PRO A 93 -0.76 14.56 0.31
CA PRO A 93 -1.87 14.06 -0.49
C PRO A 93 -2.90 15.18 -0.73
N VAL A 94 -3.49 15.18 -1.91
CA VAL A 94 -4.56 16.12 -2.30
C VAL A 94 -5.89 15.69 -1.71
N TYR A 95 -6.07 14.38 -1.55
CA TYR A 95 -7.27 13.75 -1.02
C TYR A 95 -6.92 12.36 -0.45
N ASN A 96 -7.87 11.72 0.25
CA ASN A 96 -7.74 10.33 0.66
C ASN A 96 -7.46 9.41 -0.53
N ALA A 97 -6.78 8.30 -0.30
CA ALA A 97 -6.64 7.26 -1.30
C ALA A 97 -8.02 6.69 -1.68
N VAL A 98 -8.30 6.63 -2.97
CA VAL A 98 -9.49 5.96 -3.50
C VAL A 98 -9.15 4.49 -3.65
N VAL A 99 -9.78 3.66 -2.80
CA VAL A 99 -9.46 2.22 -2.71
C VAL A 99 -10.04 1.48 -3.92
N TRP A 100 -9.39 0.42 -4.35
CA TRP A 100 -9.80 -0.42 -5.48
C TRP A 100 -11.24 -0.95 -5.39
N GLN A 101 -11.77 -1.10 -4.19
CA GLN A 101 -13.17 -1.50 -3.93
C GLN A 101 -14.21 -0.39 -4.14
N CYS A 102 -13.75 0.85 -4.34
CA CYS A 102 -14.62 2.01 -4.43
C CYS A 102 -15.44 2.01 -5.72
N MET A 103 -16.76 2.14 -5.59
CA MET A 103 -17.70 2.11 -6.71
C MET A 103 -17.98 3.49 -7.35
N ARG A 104 -17.30 4.56 -6.90
CA ARG A 104 -17.57 5.93 -7.42
C ARG A 104 -17.29 6.09 -8.92
N GLY A 105 -16.45 5.24 -9.50
CA GLY A 105 -16.14 5.23 -10.93
C GLY A 105 -17.04 4.33 -11.78
N ALA A 106 -18.02 3.64 -11.19
CA ALA A 106 -18.84 2.65 -11.90
C ALA A 106 -19.59 3.24 -13.12
N ASP A 107 -20.19 4.42 -12.96
CA ASP A 107 -20.93 5.08 -14.04
C ASP A 107 -20.01 5.47 -15.21
N ILE A 108 -18.81 5.97 -14.92
CA ILE A 108 -17.79 6.27 -15.92
C ILE A 108 -17.37 5.00 -16.66
N CYS A 109 -17.12 3.91 -15.93
CA CYS A 109 -16.77 2.62 -16.53
C CYS A 109 -17.89 2.09 -17.44
N ASN A 110 -19.14 2.22 -17.03
CA ASN A 110 -20.29 1.81 -17.82
C ASN A 110 -20.43 2.66 -19.09
N ASP A 111 -20.25 3.98 -19.00
CA ASP A 111 -20.25 4.87 -20.19
C ASP A 111 -19.15 4.47 -21.18
N LEU A 112 -17.92 4.25 -20.70
CA LEU A 112 -16.82 3.80 -21.54
C LEU A 112 -17.08 2.45 -22.23
N LYS A 113 -17.68 1.49 -21.51
CA LYS A 113 -18.10 0.22 -22.09
C LYS A 113 -19.13 0.40 -23.19
N ASN A 114 -20.16 1.22 -22.95
CA ASN A 114 -21.21 1.51 -23.93
C ASN A 114 -20.67 2.21 -25.18
N ARG A 115 -19.57 2.94 -25.05
CA ARG A 115 -18.85 3.58 -26.17
C ARG A 115 -17.88 2.64 -26.89
N GLY A 116 -17.84 1.35 -26.55
CA GLY A 116 -16.99 0.35 -27.20
C GLY A 116 -15.51 0.41 -26.82
N CYS A 117 -15.14 1.07 -25.71
CA CYS A 117 -13.75 1.21 -25.28
C CYS A 117 -13.16 -0.04 -24.61
N SER A 118 -13.93 -1.11 -24.42
CA SER A 118 -13.50 -2.31 -23.70
C SER A 118 -12.28 -2.99 -24.33
N GLU A 119 -12.29 -3.20 -25.65
CA GLU A 119 -11.17 -3.83 -26.36
C GLU A 119 -9.90 -2.98 -26.30
N PHE A 120 -10.04 -1.65 -26.42
CA PHE A 120 -8.91 -0.74 -26.31
C PHE A 120 -8.25 -0.79 -24.94
N VAL A 121 -9.04 -0.88 -23.86
CA VAL A 121 -8.53 -0.98 -22.47
C VAL A 121 -7.88 -2.33 -22.21
N GLN A 122 -8.45 -3.42 -22.73
CA GLN A 122 -7.90 -4.77 -22.55
C GLN A 122 -6.59 -5.01 -23.31
N ALA A 123 -6.35 -4.28 -24.38
CA ALA A 123 -5.16 -4.42 -25.21
C ALA A 123 -3.92 -3.67 -24.68
N ARG A 124 -4.04 -2.96 -23.56
CA ARG A 124 -2.98 -2.14 -22.94
C ARG A 124 -2.53 -2.73 -21.62
#